data_16bb668b3a3d44cb1897c4afc0ebd420
#
_entry.id   16bb668b3a3d44cb1897c4afc0ebd420
#
_cell.length_a   1.000
_cell.length_b   1.000
_cell.length_c   1.000
_cell.angle_alpha   90.00
_cell.angle_beta   90.00
_cell.angle_gamma   90.00
#
_symmetry.space_group_name_H-M   'P 1'
#
loop_
_entity.id
_entity.type
_entity.pdbx_description
1 polymer ?
#
loop_
_entity_poly.entity_id
_entity_poly.type
_entity_poly.pdbx_seq_one_letter_code
_entity_poly.pdbx_strand_id
1 'polypeptide(L)'
;HGRLVVTMRLYPRFLSKSLIDEYKSELAPEKNLFERYREIKTNVSEQSEAFEQAQYQREFALGEAGLAALQELTHLSHKNDVYMICQCEKNERCHVDLMLLIAENKWGAAIGPIPFDYHEFRGRLPTILIR
;
A
#
# COMPACT_ATOMS: atom_id res chain seq x y z
N HIS A 1 -14.44 13.34 -10.44
CA HIS A 1 -13.01 13.24 -10.70
C HIS A 1 -12.28 12.59 -9.55
N GLY A 2 -11.32 11.72 -9.87
CA GLY A 2 -10.48 11.08 -8.87
C GLY A 2 -9.12 11.74 -8.77
N ARG A 3 -8.47 11.57 -7.63
CA ARG A 3 -7.08 11.98 -7.46
C ARG A 3 -6.19 10.75 -7.56
N LEU A 4 -5.14 10.86 -8.38
CA LEU A 4 -4.17 9.78 -8.58
C LEU A 4 -2.96 10.05 -7.68
N VAL A 5 -2.70 9.12 -6.77
CA VAL A 5 -1.62 9.26 -5.80
C VAL A 5 -0.62 8.12 -5.96
N VAL A 6 0.63 8.47 -6.26
CA VAL A 6 1.69 7.47 -6.42
C VAL A 6 2.27 7.14 -5.04
N THR A 7 2.29 5.86 -4.71
CA THR A 7 2.76 5.37 -3.42
C THR A 7 4.05 4.55 -3.56
N MET A 8 4.85 4.85 -4.57
CA MET A 8 6.10 4.16 -4.87
C MET A 8 7.29 5.08 -4.56
N ARG A 9 8.47 4.48 -4.38
CA ARG A 9 9.70 5.25 -4.20
C ARG A 9 10.11 6.00 -5.45
N LEU A 10 9.81 5.43 -6.63
CA LEU A 10 10.14 6.02 -7.91
C LEU A 10 8.85 6.23 -8.70
N TYR A 11 8.88 7.21 -9.60
CA TYR A 11 7.74 7.42 -10.48
C TYR A 11 7.51 6.19 -11.36
N PRO A 12 6.26 5.79 -11.54
CA PRO A 12 5.95 4.68 -12.45
C PRO A 12 6.17 5.09 -13.90
N ARG A 13 6.89 4.27 -14.64
CA ARG A 13 7.18 4.56 -16.05
C ARG A 13 5.99 4.37 -16.95
N PHE A 14 5.01 3.58 -16.50
CA PHE A 14 3.82 3.28 -17.30
C PHE A 14 2.78 4.38 -17.24
N LEU A 15 3.00 5.42 -16.46
CA LEU A 15 2.01 6.48 -16.26
C LEU A 15 2.65 7.84 -16.50
N SER A 16 1.97 8.68 -17.30
CA SER A 16 2.43 10.04 -17.54
C SER A 16 2.34 10.88 -16.27
N LYS A 17 3.38 11.67 -15.99
CA LYS A 17 3.39 12.55 -14.82
C LYS A 17 2.23 13.52 -14.82
N SER A 18 1.72 13.90 -15.98
CA SER A 18 0.60 14.82 -16.09
C SER A 18 -0.70 14.23 -15.55
N LEU A 19 -0.77 12.92 -15.40
CA LEU A 19 -1.95 12.24 -14.86
C LEU A 19 -1.88 12.04 -13.36
N ILE A 20 -0.74 12.34 -12.75
CA ILE A 20 -0.51 12.11 -11.32
C ILE A 20 -0.76 13.40 -10.55
N ASP A 21 -1.65 13.36 -9.58
CA ASP A 21 -1.95 14.52 -8.73
C ASP A 21 -0.93 14.67 -7.60
N GLU A 22 -0.50 13.57 -7.01
CA GLU A 22 0.42 13.59 -5.89
C GLU A 22 1.40 12.43 -5.95
N TYR A 23 2.58 12.65 -5.39
CA TYR A 23 3.60 11.64 -5.25
C TYR A 23 3.97 11.53 -3.78
N LYS A 24 3.62 10.41 -3.15
CA LYS A 24 3.79 10.19 -1.71
C LYS A 24 4.72 9.01 -1.45
N SER A 25 6.03 9.23 -1.59
CA SER A 25 7.01 8.17 -1.36
C SER A 25 7.00 7.66 0.09
N GLU A 26 6.53 8.47 1.03
CA GLU A 26 6.39 8.06 2.43
C GLU A 26 5.38 6.93 2.64
N LEU A 27 4.54 6.67 1.63
CA LEU A 27 3.59 5.54 1.65
C LEU A 27 4.18 4.28 1.04
N ALA A 28 5.39 4.37 0.47
CA ALA A 28 6.05 3.20 -0.10
C ALA A 28 6.49 2.24 1.01
N PRO A 29 6.61 0.94 0.72
CA PRO A 29 7.15 0.00 1.70
C PRO A 29 8.60 0.35 2.05
N GLU A 30 9.02 -0.07 3.24
CA GLU A 30 10.39 0.12 3.68
C GLU A 30 11.36 -0.52 2.66
N LYS A 31 12.49 0.13 2.41
CA LYS A 31 13.41 -0.25 1.34
C LYS A 31 13.87 -1.70 1.43
N ASN A 32 14.27 -2.14 2.63
CA ASN A 32 14.77 -3.51 2.79
C ASN A 32 13.69 -4.55 2.58
N LEU A 33 12.47 -4.26 3.01
CA LEU A 33 11.32 -5.14 2.79
C LEU A 33 11.03 -5.25 1.29
N PHE A 34 11.02 -4.13 0.59
CA PHE A 34 10.74 -4.11 -0.85
C PHE A 34 11.82 -4.84 -1.65
N GLU A 35 13.10 -4.64 -1.31
CA GLU A 35 14.20 -5.31 -1.98
C GLU A 35 14.17 -6.80 -1.75
N ARG A 36 13.89 -7.24 -0.53
CA ARG A 36 13.76 -8.66 -0.21
C ARG A 36 12.62 -9.30 -1.01
N TYR A 37 11.48 -8.62 -1.09
CA TYR A 37 10.35 -9.10 -1.87
C TYR A 37 10.72 -9.23 -3.35
N ARG A 38 11.38 -8.23 -3.92
CA ARG A 38 11.77 -8.27 -5.33
C ARG A 38 12.73 -9.42 -5.61
N GLU A 39 13.69 -9.64 -4.73
CA GLU A 39 14.66 -10.74 -4.89
C GLU A 39 13.95 -12.09 -4.85
N ILE A 40 13.07 -12.29 -3.89
CA ILE A 40 12.33 -13.54 -3.79
C ILE A 40 11.43 -13.73 -5.02
N LYS A 41 10.81 -12.67 -5.50
CA LYS A 41 9.90 -12.72 -6.65
C LYS A 41 10.59 -13.22 -7.92
N THR A 42 11.89 -12.96 -8.08
CA THR A 42 12.63 -13.46 -9.24
C THR A 42 12.85 -14.97 -9.19
N ASN A 43 12.71 -15.59 -8.03
CA ASN A 43 13.04 -16.99 -7.79
C ASN A 43 11.83 -17.90 -7.56
N VAL A 44 10.64 -17.32 -7.45
CA VAL A 44 9.40 -18.10 -7.25
C VAL A 44 8.42 -17.79 -8.38
N SER A 45 7.58 -18.75 -8.69
CA SER A 45 6.67 -18.63 -9.83
C SER A 45 5.40 -17.83 -9.48
N GLU A 46 5.04 -17.76 -8.20
CA GLU A 46 3.82 -17.09 -7.78
C GLU A 46 4.10 -15.88 -6.92
N GLN A 47 3.47 -14.77 -7.29
CA GLN A 47 3.65 -13.50 -6.58
C GLN A 47 3.14 -13.59 -5.13
N SER A 48 2.04 -14.29 -4.89
CA SER A 48 1.54 -14.47 -3.53
C SER A 48 2.54 -15.17 -2.64
N GLU A 49 3.26 -16.16 -3.18
CA GLU A 49 4.29 -16.86 -2.43
C GLU A 49 5.46 -15.93 -2.10
N ALA A 50 5.89 -15.10 -3.07
CA ALA A 50 6.94 -14.13 -2.83
C ALA A 50 6.55 -13.14 -1.75
N PHE A 51 5.32 -12.68 -1.77
CA PHE A 51 4.79 -11.74 -0.79
C PHE A 51 4.84 -12.35 0.63
N GLU A 52 4.45 -13.62 0.75
CA GLU A 52 4.46 -14.31 2.03
C GLU A 52 5.88 -14.62 2.51
N GLN A 53 6.77 -15.08 1.61
CA GLN A 53 8.14 -15.39 1.96
C GLN A 53 8.93 -14.15 2.38
N ALA A 54 8.61 -13.00 1.80
CA ALA A 54 9.22 -11.74 2.21
C ALA A 54 8.69 -11.25 3.57
N GLN A 55 7.68 -11.92 4.12
CA GLN A 55 7.03 -11.57 5.37
C GLN A 55 6.38 -10.18 5.30
N TYR A 56 5.84 -9.84 4.15
CA TYR A 56 5.23 -8.54 3.91
C TYR A 56 4.13 -8.22 4.92
N GLN A 57 3.26 -9.19 5.19
CA GLN A 57 2.19 -8.99 6.15
C GLN A 57 2.70 -8.79 7.58
N ARG A 58 3.84 -9.37 7.91
CA ARG A 58 4.41 -9.27 9.26
C ARG A 58 5.22 -8.00 9.46
N GLU A 59 5.81 -7.48 8.40
CA GLU A 59 6.78 -6.39 8.53
C GLU A 59 6.31 -5.06 7.98
N PHE A 60 5.30 -5.05 7.12
CA PHE A 60 4.84 -3.79 6.56
C PHE A 60 4.29 -2.88 7.66
N ALA A 61 4.76 -1.64 7.68
CA ALA A 61 4.25 -0.62 8.58
C ALA A 61 4.53 0.74 7.95
N LEU A 62 3.78 1.74 8.36
CA LEU A 62 4.02 3.11 7.97
C LEU A 62 4.65 3.84 9.15
N GLY A 63 5.67 4.64 8.87
CA GLY A 63 6.22 5.54 9.86
C GLY A 63 5.27 6.70 10.12
N GLU A 64 5.70 7.61 10.97
CA GLU A 64 4.90 8.78 11.34
C GLU A 64 4.49 9.60 10.13
N ALA A 65 5.42 9.87 9.22
CA ALA A 65 5.14 10.64 8.00
C ALA A 65 4.16 9.89 7.09
N GLY A 66 4.31 8.57 6.98
CA GLY A 66 3.40 7.77 6.18
C GLY A 66 1.99 7.73 6.74
N LEU A 67 1.85 7.61 8.05
CA LEU A 67 0.54 7.64 8.69
C LEU A 67 -0.13 8.99 8.52
N ALA A 68 0.62 10.08 8.65
CA ALA A 68 0.09 11.42 8.45
C ALA A 68 -0.39 11.62 7.02
N ALA A 69 0.38 11.15 6.04
CA ALA A 69 0.00 11.22 4.64
C ALA A 69 -1.26 10.40 4.35
N LEU A 70 -1.35 9.21 4.91
CA LEU A 70 -2.51 8.35 4.72
C LEU A 70 -3.77 8.95 5.34
N GLN A 71 -3.62 9.56 6.51
CA GLN A 71 -4.74 10.24 7.17
C GLN A 71 -5.26 11.39 6.31
N GLU A 72 -4.36 12.17 5.74
CA GLU A 72 -4.74 13.27 4.84
C GLU A 72 -5.50 12.75 3.62
N LEU A 73 -5.01 11.66 3.02
CA LEU A 73 -5.69 11.06 1.88
C LEU A 73 -7.06 10.50 2.25
N THR A 74 -7.18 9.93 3.45
CA THR A 74 -8.47 9.46 3.95
C THR A 74 -9.45 10.61 4.08
N HIS A 75 -8.99 11.74 4.58
CA HIS A 75 -9.81 12.93 4.70
C HIS A 75 -10.28 13.42 3.32
N LEU A 76 -9.37 13.45 2.35
CA LEU A 76 -9.72 13.83 0.98
C LEU A 76 -10.72 12.87 0.35
N SER A 77 -10.68 11.59 0.72
CA SER A 77 -11.56 10.58 0.15
C SER A 77 -13.04 10.79 0.47
N HIS A 78 -13.34 11.62 1.45
CA HIS A 78 -14.73 11.98 1.76
C HIS A 78 -15.36 12.88 0.70
N LYS A 79 -14.55 13.54 -0.12
CA LYS A 79 -15.02 14.47 -1.16
C LYS A 79 -14.70 13.99 -2.57
N ASN A 80 -13.61 13.25 -2.73
CA ASN A 80 -13.13 12.80 -4.04
C ASN A 80 -12.68 11.36 -3.94
N ASP A 81 -12.84 10.61 -5.02
CA ASP A 81 -12.24 9.29 -5.09
C ASP A 81 -10.72 9.43 -5.10
N VAL A 82 -10.04 8.62 -4.29
CA VAL A 82 -8.58 8.60 -4.23
C VAL A 82 -8.11 7.24 -4.73
N TYR A 83 -7.25 7.26 -5.75
CA TYR A 83 -6.67 6.05 -6.33
C TYR A 83 -5.19 6.00 -6.01
N MET A 84 -4.78 4.97 -5.28
CA MET A 84 -3.36 4.78 -4.94
C MET A 84 -2.72 3.88 -5.96
N ILE A 85 -1.55 4.29 -6.44
CA ILE A 85 -0.87 3.65 -7.57
C ILE A 85 0.44 3.01 -7.12
N CYS A 86 0.63 1.77 -7.53
CA CYS A 86 1.87 1.03 -7.32
C CYS A 86 2.23 0.28 -8.61
N GLN A 87 3.32 -0.46 -8.58
CA GLN A 87 3.75 -1.27 -9.74
C GLN A 87 3.13 -2.65 -9.77
N CYS A 88 2.33 -3.00 -8.78
CA CYS A 88 1.70 -4.31 -8.75
C CYS A 88 0.70 -4.46 -9.88
N GLU A 89 0.65 -5.65 -10.45
CA GLU A 89 -0.32 -5.94 -11.49
C GLU A 89 -1.67 -6.32 -10.85
N LYS A 90 -2.70 -6.26 -11.65
CA LYS A 90 -4.02 -6.74 -11.23
C LYS A 90 -3.88 -8.20 -10.80
N ASN A 91 -4.54 -8.56 -9.72
CA ASN A 91 -4.50 -9.90 -9.13
C ASN A 91 -3.19 -10.22 -8.39
N GLU A 92 -2.38 -9.21 -8.11
CA GLU A 92 -1.21 -9.38 -7.23
C GLU A 92 -1.48 -8.81 -5.85
N ARG A 93 -0.88 -9.40 -4.83
CA ARG A 93 -0.91 -8.83 -3.49
C ARG A 93 -0.05 -7.57 -3.47
N CYS A 94 -0.51 -6.56 -2.74
CA CYS A 94 0.11 -5.24 -2.82
C CYS A 94 0.08 -4.52 -1.48
N HIS A 95 1.12 -3.70 -1.24
CA HIS A 95 1.16 -2.86 -0.04
C HIS A 95 0.02 -1.85 0.00
N VAL A 96 -0.52 -1.48 -1.16
CA VAL A 96 -1.68 -0.59 -1.22
C VAL A 96 -2.87 -1.20 -0.49
N ASP A 97 -3.08 -2.51 -0.64
CA ASP A 97 -4.15 -3.19 0.08
C ASP A 97 -3.96 -3.07 1.59
N LEU A 98 -2.71 -3.20 2.04
CA LEU A 98 -2.40 -3.09 3.47
C LEU A 98 -2.66 -1.67 3.98
N MET A 99 -2.32 -0.66 3.18
CA MET A 99 -2.62 0.72 3.53
C MET A 99 -4.13 0.98 3.61
N LEU A 100 -4.89 0.40 2.69
CA LEU A 100 -6.35 0.52 2.72
C LEU A 100 -6.92 -0.07 4.00
N LEU A 101 -6.39 -1.20 4.44
CA LEU A 101 -6.82 -1.81 5.70
C LEU A 101 -6.50 -0.92 6.90
N ILE A 102 -5.35 -0.26 6.89
CA ILE A 102 -5.00 0.70 7.94
C ILE A 102 -6.00 1.85 7.96
N ALA A 103 -6.28 2.42 6.79
CA ALA A 103 -7.18 3.57 6.69
C ALA A 103 -8.60 3.21 7.13
N GLU A 104 -9.08 2.05 6.72
CA GLU A 104 -10.41 1.58 7.12
C GLU A 104 -10.49 1.38 8.64
N ASN A 105 -9.48 0.73 9.21
CA ASN A 105 -9.49 0.38 10.62
C ASN A 105 -9.27 1.58 11.52
N LYS A 106 -8.35 2.46 11.16
CA LYS A 106 -7.97 3.58 12.01
C LYS A 106 -8.90 4.79 11.86
N TRP A 107 -9.37 5.06 10.65
CA TRP A 107 -10.15 6.27 10.38
C TRP A 107 -11.51 6.02 9.74
N GLY A 108 -11.90 4.77 9.60
CA GLY A 108 -13.21 4.42 9.04
C GLY A 108 -13.35 4.74 7.56
N ALA A 109 -12.27 4.72 6.81
CA ALA A 109 -12.32 5.00 5.38
C ALA A 109 -13.19 3.99 4.65
N ALA A 110 -13.95 4.47 3.66
CA ALA A 110 -14.66 3.59 2.74
C ALA A 110 -13.66 3.17 1.66
N ILE A 111 -13.35 1.89 1.61
CA ILE A 111 -12.35 1.37 0.68
C ILE A 111 -13.00 0.49 -0.38
N GLY A 112 -12.31 0.38 -1.54
CA GLY A 112 -12.73 -0.54 -2.57
C GLY A 112 -12.49 -1.99 -2.17
N PRO A 113 -12.95 -2.93 -2.98
CA PRO A 113 -12.80 -4.35 -2.65
C PRO A 113 -11.34 -4.77 -2.67
N ILE A 114 -10.95 -5.56 -1.68
CA ILE A 114 -9.61 -6.15 -1.60
C ILE A 114 -9.75 -7.62 -1.97
N PRO A 115 -9.11 -8.06 -3.07
CA PRO A 115 -9.35 -9.42 -3.59
C PRO A 115 -8.62 -10.54 -2.84
N PHE A 116 -7.80 -10.19 -1.84
CA PHE A 116 -7.03 -11.18 -1.10
C PHE A 116 -7.34 -11.13 0.38
N ASP A 117 -7.12 -12.27 1.05
CA ASP A 117 -7.16 -12.32 2.49
C ASP A 117 -5.77 -11.97 3.04
N TYR A 118 -5.71 -10.98 3.91
CA TYR A 118 -4.48 -10.56 4.60
C TYR A 118 -4.63 -10.88 6.08
N HIS A 119 -4.86 -12.14 6.38
CA HIS A 119 -5.16 -12.61 7.72
C HIS A 119 -4.12 -12.21 8.77
N GLU A 120 -2.84 -12.38 8.45
CA GLU A 120 -1.77 -12.03 9.38
C GLU A 120 -1.73 -10.53 9.63
N PHE A 121 -1.87 -9.74 8.58
CA PHE A 121 -1.85 -8.27 8.71
C PHE A 121 -3.04 -7.78 9.52
N ARG A 122 -4.21 -8.32 9.27
CA ARG A 122 -5.41 -7.94 10.03
C ARG A 122 -5.23 -8.23 11.52
N GLY A 123 -4.56 -9.34 11.86
CA GLY A 123 -4.27 -9.68 13.23
C GLY A 123 -3.29 -8.72 13.91
N ARG A 124 -2.45 -8.02 13.14
CA ARG A 124 -1.50 -7.04 13.66
C ARG A 124 -2.09 -5.64 13.82
N LEU A 125 -3.19 -5.34 13.13
CA LEU A 125 -3.74 -3.99 13.09
C LEU A 125 -3.92 -3.34 14.47
N PRO A 126 -4.50 -4.00 15.47
CA PRO A 126 -4.65 -3.38 16.78
C PRO A 126 -3.32 -2.94 17.39
N THR A 127 -2.26 -3.73 17.20
CA THR A 127 -0.94 -3.43 17.72
C THR A 127 -0.28 -2.28 16.97
N ILE A 128 -0.38 -2.28 15.65
CA ILE A 128 0.22 -1.25 14.80
C ILE A 128 -0.40 0.11 15.06
N LEU A 129 -1.70 0.15 15.32
CA LEU A 129 -2.46 1.39 15.41
C LEU A 129 -2.44 2.04 16.80
N ILE A 130 -1.86 1.37 17.77
CA ILE A 130 -1.74 1.92 19.14
C ILE A 130 -0.64 2.99 19.22
N ARG A 131 0.30 2.98 18.30
CA ARG A 131 1.42 3.92 18.30
C ARG A 131 1.04 5.31 17.84
#